data_ebc28a6125c68a692c76dd9f2adbfa97
#
_entry.id   ebc28a6125c68a692c76dd9f2adbfa97
#
_cell.length_a   1.000
_cell.length_b   1.000
_cell.length_c   1.000
_cell.angle_alpha   90.00
_cell.angle_beta   90.00
_cell.angle_gamma   90.00
#
_symmetry.space_group_name_H-M   'P 1'
#
loop_
_entity.id
_entity.type
_entity.pdbx_description
1 polymer ?
#
loop_
_entity_poly.entity_id
_entity_poly.type
_entity_poly.pdbx_seq_one_letter_code
_entity_poly.pdbx_strand_id
1 'polypeptide(L)'
;MEDNAWLGENKCILVSGFRMQRRKIFVLQDCDPKTDIFTGYSRALDRKVCIERHQARPLLYGKTVDAYVVNESENDGSYLILNDRNISQSHLLDEYLKSCDEIDRYDKNSLSFSLLSPKRRWVVDAPKFIVSTSNQLCKCVYDVDMHWAFPVGMYAISADTLPTCLSRQITLAIYNSKLFSFYKMEYEKVHRKEKCVHFAAIKSFPIPYYINNEFRFVLDNLVDTIVAYREKNCSIGSFKEDRKAYYFQELIDMCIYELYFAGHMQKNNLGVVHELMKAPFMNKELDMEDKVAETYSWLMKSDNVVRQRIMLLDTRSSLILSRIHNFYFK
;
A
#
# COMPACT_ATOMS: atom_id res chain seq x y z
N MET A 1 10.77 -21.03 -12.93
CA MET A 1 9.81 -21.23 -11.83
C MET A 1 9.45 -22.71 -11.89
N GLU A 2 10.00 -23.45 -10.96
CA GLU A 2 9.64 -24.86 -10.80
C GLU A 2 8.16 -24.90 -10.40
N ASP A 3 7.45 -25.95 -10.82
CA ASP A 3 6.03 -26.24 -10.68
C ASP A 3 5.37 -25.76 -9.37
N ASN A 4 5.18 -24.47 -9.25
CA ASN A 4 4.39 -23.90 -8.17
C ASN A 4 2.91 -23.98 -8.59
N ALA A 5 2.37 -25.18 -8.59
CA ALA A 5 0.96 -25.47 -8.90
C ALA A 5 -0.04 -24.71 -8.00
N TRP A 6 0.46 -23.99 -7.00
CA TRP A 6 -0.30 -23.20 -6.04
C TRP A 6 -0.29 -21.67 -6.29
N LEU A 7 0.40 -21.21 -7.37
CA LEU A 7 0.34 -19.82 -7.83
C LEU A 7 -0.65 -19.67 -8.97
N GLY A 8 -1.56 -18.74 -8.86
CA GLY A 8 -2.60 -18.47 -9.85
C GLY A 8 -2.60 -17.02 -10.33
N GLU A 9 -3.47 -16.73 -11.30
CA GLU A 9 -3.69 -15.37 -11.78
C GLU A 9 -4.28 -14.49 -10.69
N ASN A 10 -3.85 -13.24 -10.64
CA ASN A 10 -4.44 -12.22 -9.78
C ASN A 10 -5.82 -11.81 -10.35
N LYS A 11 -6.89 -12.35 -9.78
CA LYS A 11 -8.29 -12.06 -10.15
C LYS A 11 -8.90 -10.90 -9.36
N CYS A 12 -8.14 -10.25 -8.47
CA CYS A 12 -8.64 -9.14 -7.68
C CYS A 12 -9.08 -7.97 -8.57
N ILE A 13 -10.13 -7.27 -8.14
CA ILE A 13 -10.52 -6.01 -8.77
C ILE A 13 -9.47 -4.97 -8.47
N LEU A 14 -8.84 -4.46 -9.51
CA LEU A 14 -7.78 -3.45 -9.47
C LEU A 14 -8.23 -2.21 -10.23
N VAL A 15 -8.03 -1.04 -9.65
CA VAL A 15 -8.36 0.25 -10.27
C VAL A 15 -7.23 1.26 -10.05
N SER A 16 -6.90 2.03 -11.09
CA SER A 16 -6.01 3.19 -10.98
C SER A 16 -6.69 4.34 -10.24
N GLY A 17 -5.90 5.14 -9.53
CA GLY A 17 -6.36 6.35 -8.86
C GLY A 17 -7.03 7.37 -9.78
N PHE A 18 -7.50 8.45 -9.18
CA PHE A 18 -8.26 9.48 -9.90
C PHE A 18 -7.35 10.30 -10.80
N ARG A 19 -7.79 10.51 -12.06
CA ARG A 19 -7.14 11.46 -12.97
C ARG A 19 -7.54 12.87 -12.57
N MET A 20 -6.66 13.59 -11.94
CA MET A 20 -6.88 14.96 -11.48
C MET A 20 -6.71 15.95 -12.64
N GLN A 21 -7.65 15.92 -13.59
CA GLN A 21 -7.79 16.99 -14.55
C GLN A 21 -8.25 18.25 -13.80
N ARG A 22 -7.71 19.42 -14.13
CA ARG A 22 -8.02 20.70 -13.46
C ARG A 22 -7.82 20.66 -11.95
N ARG A 23 -6.64 20.20 -11.52
CA ARG A 23 -6.27 20.09 -10.10
C ARG A 23 -6.57 21.36 -9.28
N LYS A 24 -6.46 22.55 -9.89
CA LYS A 24 -6.76 23.83 -9.24
C LYS A 24 -8.21 23.94 -8.75
N ILE A 25 -9.16 23.29 -9.46
CA ILE A 25 -10.59 23.30 -9.15
C ILE A 25 -10.95 22.17 -8.19
N PHE A 26 -10.51 20.94 -8.51
CA PHE A 26 -10.95 19.74 -7.78
C PHE A 26 -10.09 19.37 -6.57
N VAL A 27 -9.03 20.11 -6.26
CA VAL A 27 -8.24 19.90 -5.04
C VAL A 27 -8.29 21.16 -4.18
N LEU A 28 -8.82 21.04 -2.98
CA LEU A 28 -8.78 22.05 -1.94
C LEU A 28 -7.61 21.80 -0.99
N GLN A 29 -7.05 22.87 -0.45
CA GLN A 29 -5.91 22.85 0.47
C GLN A 29 -6.29 23.47 1.81
N ASP A 30 -5.49 23.25 2.85
CA ASP A 30 -5.68 23.82 4.20
C ASP A 30 -7.12 23.61 4.70
N CYS A 31 -7.64 22.40 4.55
CA CYS A 31 -9.03 22.09 4.87
C CYS A 31 -9.21 21.83 6.38
N ASP A 32 -10.30 22.35 6.93
CA ASP A 32 -10.77 22.01 8.27
C ASP A 32 -11.94 21.04 8.22
N PRO A 33 -11.75 19.76 8.60
CA PRO A 33 -12.74 18.70 8.43
C PRO A 33 -13.76 18.59 9.59
N LYS A 34 -13.83 19.54 10.52
CA LYS A 34 -14.51 19.39 11.82
C LYS A 34 -16.06 19.41 11.74
N THR A 35 -16.65 19.79 10.61
CA THR A 35 -18.11 19.92 10.45
C THR A 35 -18.61 19.25 9.19
N ASP A 36 -19.94 19.09 9.05
CA ASP A 36 -20.60 18.57 7.83
C ASP A 36 -20.35 19.47 6.60
N ILE A 37 -20.00 20.73 6.85
CA ILE A 37 -19.51 21.69 5.88
C ILE A 37 -18.04 21.94 6.23
N PHE A 38 -17.13 21.64 5.31
CA PHE A 38 -15.75 21.97 5.55
C PHE A 38 -15.25 23.13 4.68
N THR A 39 -14.33 23.87 5.23
CA THR A 39 -13.71 25.02 4.57
C THR A 39 -12.34 24.62 4.05
N GLY A 40 -12.04 24.92 2.80
CA GLY A 40 -10.74 24.70 2.20
C GLY A 40 -10.34 25.82 1.26
N TYR A 41 -9.04 26.00 1.03
CA TYR A 41 -8.53 27.01 0.10
C TYR A 41 -8.58 26.51 -1.34
N SER A 42 -9.25 27.24 -2.21
CA SER A 42 -9.34 26.99 -3.65
C SER A 42 -8.28 27.77 -4.40
N ARG A 43 -7.39 27.08 -5.09
CA ARG A 43 -6.41 27.73 -6.00
C ARG A 43 -7.05 28.31 -7.26
N ALA A 44 -8.24 27.87 -7.64
CA ALA A 44 -8.96 28.40 -8.80
C ALA A 44 -9.56 29.78 -8.51
N LEU A 45 -10.11 29.96 -7.31
CA LEU A 45 -10.77 31.18 -6.89
C LEU A 45 -9.88 32.10 -6.03
N ASP A 46 -8.68 31.65 -5.68
CA ASP A 46 -7.73 32.33 -4.79
C ASP A 46 -8.34 32.77 -3.46
N ARG A 47 -9.23 31.95 -2.89
CA ARG A 47 -9.94 32.20 -1.63
C ARG A 47 -10.36 30.90 -0.93
N LYS A 48 -10.72 31.04 0.35
CA LYS A 48 -11.40 29.97 1.08
C LYS A 48 -12.82 29.78 0.56
N VAL A 49 -13.22 28.53 0.43
CA VAL A 49 -14.54 28.10 -0.02
C VAL A 49 -15.10 27.06 0.93
N CYS A 50 -16.43 26.95 0.96
CA CYS A 50 -17.12 25.91 1.72
C CYS A 50 -17.75 24.91 0.77
N ILE A 51 -17.67 23.62 1.11
CA ILE A 51 -18.36 22.54 0.42
C ILE A 51 -18.89 21.53 1.43
N GLU A 52 -19.85 20.72 1.02
CA GLU A 52 -20.38 19.64 1.83
C GLU A 52 -19.30 18.54 1.99
N ARG A 53 -19.10 18.07 3.22
CA ARG A 53 -18.04 17.09 3.56
C ARG A 53 -18.14 15.79 2.76
N HIS A 54 -19.36 15.32 2.48
CA HIS A 54 -19.57 14.08 1.72
C HIS A 54 -19.12 14.18 0.25
N GLN A 55 -18.95 15.39 -0.29
CA GLN A 55 -18.47 15.64 -1.65
C GLN A 55 -16.95 15.63 -1.78
N ALA A 56 -16.22 15.44 -0.69
CA ALA A 56 -14.76 15.39 -0.72
C ALA A 56 -14.18 14.27 0.11
N ARG A 57 -12.98 13.87 -0.25
CA ARG A 57 -12.16 12.89 0.49
C ARG A 57 -10.75 13.44 0.68
N PRO A 58 -10.12 13.17 1.81
CA PRO A 58 -8.71 13.50 1.99
C PRO A 58 -7.88 12.84 0.90
N LEU A 59 -6.92 13.59 0.36
CA LEU A 59 -6.12 13.19 -0.77
C LEU A 59 -4.79 12.61 -0.30
N LEU A 60 -4.58 11.33 -0.60
CA LEU A 60 -3.35 10.63 -0.31
C LEU A 60 -2.38 10.75 -1.49
N TYR A 61 -1.15 11.17 -1.24
CA TYR A 61 -0.08 11.19 -2.24
C TYR A 61 0.88 10.03 -2.05
N GLY A 62 1.54 9.61 -3.14
CA GLY A 62 2.48 8.50 -3.08
C GLY A 62 3.66 8.70 -2.12
N LYS A 63 4.04 9.96 -1.84
CA LYS A 63 5.10 10.29 -0.86
C LYS A 63 4.67 10.04 0.58
N THR A 64 3.37 10.17 0.89
CA THR A 64 2.81 9.97 2.23
C THR A 64 2.48 8.52 2.53
N VAL A 65 2.49 7.64 1.51
CA VAL A 65 2.37 6.20 1.71
C VAL A 65 3.72 5.64 2.11
N ASP A 66 3.81 5.11 3.31
CA ASP A 66 4.95 4.30 3.73
C ASP A 66 4.55 2.82 3.79
N ALA A 67 5.52 1.91 3.93
CA ALA A 67 5.20 0.51 4.03
C ALA A 67 4.28 0.27 5.25
N TYR A 68 3.12 -0.34 5.01
CA TYR A 68 2.07 -0.68 5.98
C TYR A 68 1.23 0.48 6.51
N VAL A 69 1.71 1.73 6.50
CA VAL A 69 1.06 2.87 7.14
C VAL A 69 1.03 4.11 6.25
N VAL A 70 0.11 5.02 6.56
CA VAL A 70 0.11 6.37 5.98
C VAL A 70 0.85 7.31 6.94
N ASN A 71 1.84 8.03 6.43
CA ASN A 71 2.48 9.09 7.18
C ASN A 71 1.64 10.38 7.09
N GLU A 72 0.73 10.56 8.02
CA GLU A 72 -0.18 11.70 8.04
C GLU A 72 0.54 13.03 8.26
N SER A 73 1.70 13.03 8.92
CA SER A 73 2.48 14.26 9.15
C SER A 73 3.04 14.86 7.86
N GLU A 74 3.20 14.05 6.81
CA GLU A 74 3.61 14.52 5.48
C GLU A 74 2.42 14.87 4.56
N ASN A 75 1.18 14.68 5.04
CA ASN A 75 -0.01 15.06 4.30
C ASN A 75 -0.20 16.58 4.36
N ASP A 76 -0.39 17.20 3.21
CA ASP A 76 -0.56 18.65 3.08
C ASP A 76 -2.00 19.11 3.38
N GLY A 77 -2.85 18.26 3.97
CA GLY A 77 -4.25 18.57 4.26
C GLY A 77 -5.12 18.81 3.02
N SER A 78 -4.69 18.34 1.86
CA SER A 78 -5.46 18.46 0.63
C SER A 78 -6.63 17.50 0.59
N TYR A 79 -7.74 17.94 -0.01
CA TYR A 79 -8.94 17.15 -0.25
C TYR A 79 -9.29 17.13 -1.74
N LEU A 80 -9.70 15.97 -2.23
CA LEU A 80 -10.23 15.80 -3.59
C LEU A 80 -11.75 15.96 -3.59
N ILE A 81 -12.25 16.87 -4.40
CA ILE A 81 -13.70 17.04 -4.66
C ILE A 81 -14.12 15.93 -5.63
N LEU A 82 -15.08 15.11 -5.20
CA LEU A 82 -15.58 13.96 -5.98
C LEU A 82 -16.65 14.36 -6.99
N ASN A 83 -17.39 15.43 -6.71
CA ASN A 83 -18.54 15.88 -7.50
C ASN A 83 -19.51 14.72 -7.79
N ASP A 84 -19.95 14.04 -6.72
CA ASP A 84 -20.89 12.92 -6.85
C ASP A 84 -22.30 13.40 -7.10
N ARG A 85 -22.77 13.28 -8.33
CA ARG A 85 -24.11 13.70 -8.76
C ARG A 85 -25.24 12.79 -8.31
N ASN A 86 -24.93 11.60 -7.78
CA ASN A 86 -25.95 10.69 -7.25
C ASN A 86 -26.41 11.10 -5.84
N ILE A 87 -25.70 12.05 -5.22
CA ILE A 87 -26.09 12.59 -3.92
C ILE A 87 -26.88 13.88 -4.19
N SER A 88 -28.18 13.85 -3.91
CA SER A 88 -29.05 15.02 -3.99
C SER A 88 -28.65 16.05 -2.93
N GLN A 89 -28.66 17.34 -3.31
CA GLN A 89 -28.41 18.50 -2.44
C GLN A 89 -26.94 18.79 -2.10
N SER A 90 -26.17 19.18 -3.10
CA SER A 90 -24.83 19.74 -2.89
C SER A 90 -24.83 21.23 -3.32
N HIS A 91 -25.58 22.04 -2.60
CA HIS A 91 -25.78 23.45 -2.96
C HIS A 91 -24.49 24.26 -2.93
N LEU A 92 -23.65 24.03 -1.92
CA LEU A 92 -22.37 24.74 -1.78
C LEU A 92 -21.36 24.32 -2.86
N LEU A 93 -21.34 23.03 -3.21
CA LEU A 93 -20.50 22.55 -4.30
C LEU A 93 -20.94 23.13 -5.64
N ASP A 94 -22.26 23.18 -5.91
CA ASP A 94 -22.80 23.76 -7.15
C ASP A 94 -22.47 25.24 -7.26
N GLU A 95 -22.56 25.99 -6.17
CA GLU A 95 -22.19 27.41 -6.10
C GLU A 95 -20.69 27.61 -6.35
N TYR A 96 -19.86 26.76 -5.73
CA TYR A 96 -18.42 26.74 -5.95
C TYR A 96 -18.08 26.48 -7.42
N LEU A 97 -18.66 25.44 -8.02
CA LEU A 97 -18.39 25.08 -9.42
C LEU A 97 -18.86 26.15 -10.40
N LYS A 98 -20.01 26.81 -10.15
CA LYS A 98 -20.46 27.97 -10.93
C LYS A 98 -19.47 29.12 -10.87
N SER A 99 -18.96 29.43 -9.68
CA SER A 99 -17.93 30.47 -9.51
C SER A 99 -16.63 30.13 -10.26
N CYS A 100 -16.29 28.86 -10.34
CA CYS A 100 -15.13 28.40 -11.13
C CYS A 100 -15.38 28.49 -12.64
N ASP A 101 -16.61 28.24 -13.11
CA ASP A 101 -17.00 28.36 -14.53
C ASP A 101 -16.92 29.81 -15.05
N GLU A 102 -17.21 30.79 -14.22
CA GLU A 102 -17.11 32.21 -14.55
C GLU A 102 -15.66 32.66 -14.81
N ILE A 103 -14.69 32.03 -14.14
CA ILE A 103 -13.27 32.33 -14.28
C ILE A 103 -12.62 31.53 -15.41
N ASP A 104 -12.96 30.25 -15.53
CA ASP A 104 -12.40 29.32 -16.50
C ASP A 104 -13.30 29.19 -17.72
N ARG A 105 -13.22 30.17 -18.65
CA ARG A 105 -14.03 30.27 -19.88
C ARG A 105 -13.87 29.09 -20.86
N TYR A 106 -13.10 28.10 -20.51
CA TYR A 106 -12.63 27.01 -21.37
C TYR A 106 -13.44 25.74 -21.29
N ASP A 107 -14.60 25.55 -21.37
CA ASP A 107 -15.33 24.27 -21.49
C ASP A 107 -16.41 24.01 -20.42
N LYS A 108 -17.61 24.51 -20.75
CA LYS A 108 -18.81 24.34 -19.91
C LYS A 108 -19.17 22.89 -19.55
N ASN A 109 -18.70 21.91 -20.33
CA ASN A 109 -19.04 20.49 -20.12
C ASN A 109 -18.12 19.79 -19.10
N SER A 110 -16.98 20.36 -18.75
CA SER A 110 -15.97 19.68 -17.94
C SER A 110 -16.13 19.82 -16.44
N LEU A 111 -16.76 20.89 -15.94
CA LEU A 111 -17.02 21.08 -14.51
C LEU A 111 -18.22 20.25 -14.03
N SER A 112 -19.03 19.77 -14.96
CA SER A 112 -20.11 18.85 -14.68
C SER A 112 -19.65 17.39 -14.53
N PHE A 113 -18.34 17.10 -14.60
CA PHE A 113 -17.80 15.75 -14.58
C PHE A 113 -17.71 15.22 -13.14
N SER A 114 -18.44 14.15 -12.85
CA SER A 114 -18.26 13.40 -11.63
C SER A 114 -17.02 12.53 -11.74
N LEU A 115 -16.12 12.59 -10.74
CA LEU A 115 -14.98 11.68 -10.64
C LEU A 115 -15.41 10.26 -10.28
N LEU A 116 -16.61 10.10 -9.70
CA LEU A 116 -17.19 8.82 -9.32
C LEU A 116 -18.12 8.29 -10.41
N SER A 117 -17.60 7.37 -11.22
CA SER A 117 -18.49 6.49 -11.99
C SER A 117 -18.99 5.35 -11.08
N PRO A 118 -20.15 4.72 -11.39
CA PRO A 118 -20.64 3.58 -10.61
C PRO A 118 -19.61 2.45 -10.46
N LYS A 119 -18.80 2.23 -11.50
CA LYS A 119 -17.71 1.23 -11.50
C LYS A 119 -16.53 1.58 -10.58
N ARG A 120 -16.41 2.84 -10.16
CA ARG A 120 -15.30 3.34 -9.33
C ARG A 120 -15.76 3.73 -7.92
N ARG A 121 -17.04 3.66 -7.64
CA ARG A 121 -17.59 4.10 -6.36
C ARG A 121 -16.97 3.33 -5.18
N TRP A 122 -16.75 2.03 -5.34
CA TRP A 122 -16.11 1.22 -4.32
C TRP A 122 -14.72 1.73 -3.90
N VAL A 123 -14.02 2.47 -4.77
CA VAL A 123 -12.69 3.03 -4.43
C VAL A 123 -12.76 4.00 -3.24
N VAL A 124 -13.92 4.61 -3.02
CA VAL A 124 -14.14 5.54 -1.90
C VAL A 124 -15.10 5.00 -0.84
N ASP A 125 -15.89 3.98 -1.17
CA ASP A 125 -16.97 3.47 -0.32
C ASP A 125 -16.71 2.05 0.21
N ALA A 126 -15.57 1.41 -0.12
CA ALA A 126 -15.25 0.07 0.33
C ALA A 126 -13.81 -0.04 0.85
N PRO A 127 -13.54 -0.97 1.79
CA PRO A 127 -12.19 -1.28 2.25
C PRO A 127 -11.28 -1.70 1.08
N LYS A 128 -10.06 -1.20 1.08
CA LYS A 128 -9.13 -1.40 -0.03
C LYS A 128 -7.67 -1.38 0.39
N PHE A 129 -6.84 -2.02 -0.41
CA PHE A 129 -5.39 -1.82 -0.35
C PHE A 129 -5.00 -0.74 -1.35
N ILE A 130 -4.19 0.21 -0.92
CA ILE A 130 -3.66 1.25 -1.78
C ILE A 130 -2.18 0.96 -2.01
N VAL A 131 -1.82 0.69 -3.28
CA VAL A 131 -0.46 0.40 -3.70
C VAL A 131 0.13 1.63 -4.38
N SER A 132 1.19 2.18 -3.80
CA SER A 132 2.01 3.24 -4.41
C SER A 132 3.16 2.62 -5.19
N THR A 133 3.30 3.03 -6.45
CA THR A 133 4.37 2.57 -7.36
C THR A 133 5.34 3.67 -7.72
N SER A 134 5.24 4.82 -7.05
CA SER A 134 6.03 6.03 -7.35
C SER A 134 7.51 5.91 -6.95
N ASN A 135 7.83 5.00 -6.05
CA ASN A 135 9.17 4.74 -5.57
C ASN A 135 9.74 3.44 -6.18
N GLN A 136 11.04 3.25 -6.04
CA GLN A 136 11.72 2.03 -6.45
C GLN A 136 11.13 0.80 -5.74
N LEU A 137 10.87 0.91 -4.43
CA LEU A 137 10.07 -0.06 -3.70
C LEU A 137 8.59 0.34 -3.74
N CYS A 138 7.77 -0.63 -4.07
CA CYS A 138 6.33 -0.49 -3.91
C CYS A 138 5.99 -0.43 -2.42
N LYS A 139 4.98 0.36 -2.10
CA LYS A 139 4.46 0.50 -0.75
C LYS A 139 2.96 0.27 -0.78
N CYS A 140 2.46 -0.47 0.19
CA CYS A 140 1.06 -0.84 0.28
C CYS A 140 0.53 -0.57 1.67
N VAL A 141 -0.64 0.05 1.73
CA VAL A 141 -1.38 0.30 2.96
C VAL A 141 -2.80 -0.24 2.85
N TYR A 142 -3.44 -0.53 3.97
CA TYR A 142 -4.83 -0.96 4.02
C TYR A 142 -5.70 0.18 4.54
N ASP A 143 -6.61 0.66 3.70
CA ASP A 143 -7.58 1.70 3.99
C ASP A 143 -8.91 1.04 4.40
N VAL A 144 -9.05 0.71 5.67
CA VAL A 144 -10.25 0.06 6.25
C VAL A 144 -11.41 1.04 6.38
N ASP A 145 -11.12 2.29 6.69
CA ASP A 145 -12.11 3.34 6.97
C ASP A 145 -12.63 4.01 5.69
N MET A 146 -12.21 3.54 4.53
CA MET A 146 -12.63 4.07 3.22
C MET A 146 -12.35 5.57 3.08
N HIS A 147 -11.27 6.00 3.70
CA HIS A 147 -11.01 7.40 3.97
C HIS A 147 -10.37 8.11 2.77
N TRP A 148 -9.44 7.43 2.07
CA TRP A 148 -8.53 8.08 1.15
C TRP A 148 -8.99 8.05 -0.31
N ALA A 149 -8.93 9.22 -0.97
CA ALA A 149 -8.80 9.32 -2.41
C ALA A 149 -7.32 9.45 -2.79
N PHE A 150 -6.93 9.02 -3.98
CA PHE A 150 -5.53 9.04 -4.42
C PHE A 150 -5.42 9.27 -5.93
N PRO A 151 -4.32 9.89 -6.41
CA PRO A 151 -4.13 10.22 -7.83
C PRO A 151 -3.72 9.01 -8.67
N VAL A 152 -3.73 9.19 -9.99
CA VAL A 152 -3.09 8.27 -10.95
C VAL A 152 -1.61 8.08 -10.58
N GLY A 153 -1.12 6.85 -10.72
CA GLY A 153 0.20 6.43 -10.24
C GLY A 153 0.12 5.63 -8.93
N MET A 154 -1.07 5.62 -8.33
CA MET A 154 -1.43 4.72 -7.23
C MET A 154 -2.61 3.85 -7.67
N TYR A 155 -2.76 2.69 -7.03
CA TYR A 155 -3.73 1.67 -7.42
C TYR A 155 -4.47 1.15 -6.21
N ALA A 156 -5.79 0.94 -6.34
CA ALA A 156 -6.59 0.27 -5.33
C ALA A 156 -6.84 -1.18 -5.72
N ILE A 157 -6.69 -2.07 -4.75
CA ILE A 157 -7.11 -3.47 -4.82
C ILE A 157 -8.28 -3.63 -3.85
N SER A 158 -9.43 -4.11 -4.35
CA SER A 158 -10.60 -4.34 -3.52
C SER A 158 -10.35 -5.46 -2.52
N ALA A 159 -10.58 -5.17 -1.23
CA ALA A 159 -10.47 -6.18 -0.18
C ALA A 159 -11.51 -7.30 -0.33
N ASP A 160 -12.72 -6.97 -0.82
CA ASP A 160 -13.83 -7.91 -0.99
C ASP A 160 -13.59 -8.94 -2.11
N THR A 161 -12.62 -8.70 -2.98
CA THR A 161 -12.31 -9.58 -4.13
C THR A 161 -11.04 -10.39 -3.93
N LEU A 162 -10.44 -10.33 -2.75
CA LEU A 162 -9.26 -11.14 -2.44
C LEU A 162 -9.62 -12.64 -2.46
N PRO A 163 -8.72 -13.50 -2.96
CA PRO A 163 -8.82 -14.93 -2.75
C PRO A 163 -8.93 -15.26 -1.25
N THR A 164 -9.74 -16.24 -0.89
CA THR A 164 -10.00 -16.65 0.50
C THR A 164 -8.74 -17.11 1.26
N CYS A 165 -7.71 -17.49 0.53
CA CYS A 165 -6.41 -17.84 1.11
C CYS A 165 -5.59 -16.63 1.56
N LEU A 166 -5.89 -15.42 1.07
CA LEU A 166 -5.18 -14.20 1.44
C LEU A 166 -5.88 -13.51 2.59
N SER A 167 -5.18 -13.38 3.71
CA SER A 167 -5.55 -12.42 4.76
C SER A 167 -5.16 -10.99 4.35
N ARG A 168 -5.66 -10.00 5.10
CA ARG A 168 -5.21 -8.61 5.00
C ARG A 168 -3.69 -8.53 5.15
N GLN A 169 -3.17 -9.22 6.15
CA GLN A 169 -1.76 -9.21 6.51
C GLN A 169 -0.89 -9.80 5.40
N ILE A 170 -1.28 -10.95 4.86
CA ILE A 170 -0.54 -11.59 3.77
C ILE A 170 -0.54 -10.70 2.51
N THR A 171 -1.67 -10.05 2.21
CA THR A 171 -1.76 -9.10 1.09
C THR A 171 -0.79 -7.93 1.30
N LEU A 172 -0.75 -7.34 2.49
CA LEU A 172 0.21 -6.29 2.83
C LEU A 172 1.66 -6.79 2.72
N ALA A 173 1.96 -8.00 3.22
CA ALA A 173 3.28 -8.60 3.12
C ALA A 173 3.74 -8.75 1.66
N ILE A 174 2.88 -9.29 0.80
CA ILE A 174 3.17 -9.49 -0.63
C ILE A 174 3.48 -8.15 -1.32
N TYR A 175 2.60 -7.16 -1.21
CA TYR A 175 2.75 -5.90 -1.94
C TYR A 175 3.80 -4.94 -1.36
N ASN A 176 4.22 -5.13 -0.11
CA ASN A 176 5.36 -4.42 0.49
C ASN A 176 6.70 -5.17 0.32
N SER A 177 6.70 -6.38 -0.25
CA SER A 177 7.92 -7.18 -0.38
C SER A 177 8.89 -6.67 -1.46
N LYS A 178 10.16 -6.96 -1.25
CA LYS A 178 11.20 -6.78 -2.27
C LYS A 178 10.92 -7.62 -3.53
N LEU A 179 10.32 -8.82 -3.36
CA LEU A 179 9.94 -9.69 -4.47
C LEU A 179 8.95 -9.00 -5.41
N PHE A 180 7.87 -8.42 -4.89
CA PHE A 180 6.89 -7.72 -5.71
C PHE A 180 7.51 -6.51 -6.40
N SER A 181 8.31 -5.71 -5.68
CA SER A 181 8.99 -4.53 -6.23
C SER A 181 9.96 -4.90 -7.36
N PHE A 182 10.73 -5.98 -7.18
CA PHE A 182 11.63 -6.51 -8.21
C PHE A 182 10.85 -7.01 -9.43
N TYR A 183 9.78 -7.80 -9.22
CA TYR A 183 8.94 -8.28 -10.31
C TYR A 183 8.38 -7.12 -11.13
N LYS A 184 7.81 -6.09 -10.46
CA LYS A 184 7.30 -4.89 -11.12
C LYS A 184 8.36 -4.23 -11.98
N MET A 185 9.56 -4.02 -11.44
CA MET A 185 10.66 -3.39 -12.18
C MET A 185 11.06 -4.22 -13.42
N GLU A 186 11.20 -5.54 -13.28
CA GLU A 186 11.54 -6.41 -14.41
C GLU A 186 10.43 -6.45 -15.46
N TYR A 187 9.16 -6.50 -15.03
CA TYR A 187 8.00 -6.41 -15.91
C TYR A 187 8.01 -5.12 -16.74
N GLU A 188 8.26 -3.99 -16.09
CA GLU A 188 8.34 -2.67 -16.75
C GLU A 188 9.51 -2.58 -17.75
N LYS A 189 10.63 -3.21 -17.47
CA LYS A 189 11.76 -3.25 -18.42
C LYS A 189 11.38 -4.00 -19.70
N VAL A 190 10.66 -5.09 -19.58
CA VAL A 190 10.22 -5.91 -20.72
C VAL A 190 9.11 -5.21 -21.52
N HIS A 191 8.17 -4.60 -20.82
CA HIS A 191 6.92 -4.05 -21.38
C HIS A 191 6.93 -2.52 -21.50
N ARG A 192 8.08 -1.88 -21.65
CA ARG A 192 8.26 -0.40 -21.65
C ARG A 192 7.34 0.37 -22.60
N LYS A 193 6.88 -0.26 -23.68
CA LYS A 193 6.02 0.37 -24.69
C LYS A 193 4.53 0.25 -24.39
N GLU A 194 4.15 -0.50 -23.39
CA GLU A 194 2.76 -0.71 -23.05
C GLU A 194 2.18 0.49 -22.29
N LYS A 195 0.95 0.86 -22.65
CA LYS A 195 0.18 1.82 -21.85
C LYS A 195 -0.21 1.16 -20.52
N CYS A 196 -0.12 1.92 -19.43
CA CYS A 196 -0.48 1.42 -18.09
C CYS A 196 0.36 0.23 -17.60
N VAL A 197 1.66 0.19 -17.93
CA VAL A 197 2.59 -0.90 -17.56
C VAL A 197 2.57 -1.23 -16.06
N HIS A 198 2.49 -0.24 -15.18
CA HIS A 198 2.41 -0.46 -13.73
C HIS A 198 1.13 -1.21 -13.32
N PHE A 199 -0.01 -0.87 -13.94
CA PHE A 199 -1.28 -1.57 -13.71
C PHE A 199 -1.17 -3.03 -14.16
N ALA A 200 -0.61 -3.26 -15.34
CA ALA A 200 -0.40 -4.59 -15.88
C ALA A 200 0.55 -5.42 -15.00
N ALA A 201 1.62 -4.82 -14.49
CA ALA A 201 2.56 -5.48 -13.57
C ALA A 201 1.86 -5.95 -12.26
N ILE A 202 1.02 -5.09 -11.65
CA ILE A 202 0.27 -5.48 -10.45
C ILE A 202 -0.70 -6.62 -10.77
N LYS A 203 -1.42 -6.50 -11.90
CA LYS A 203 -2.43 -7.49 -12.30
C LYS A 203 -1.82 -8.85 -12.66
N SER A 204 -0.64 -8.86 -13.27
CA SER A 204 0.03 -10.08 -13.71
C SER A 204 0.91 -10.72 -12.62
N PHE A 205 1.07 -10.08 -11.46
CA PHE A 205 1.82 -10.68 -10.36
C PHE A 205 1.11 -11.94 -9.87
N PRO A 206 1.81 -13.10 -9.83
CA PRO A 206 1.19 -14.35 -9.42
C PRO A 206 0.83 -14.32 -7.93
N ILE A 207 -0.39 -14.71 -7.61
CA ILE A 207 -0.90 -14.74 -6.23
C ILE A 207 -1.08 -16.19 -5.80
N PRO A 208 -0.61 -16.59 -4.59
CA PRO A 208 -0.86 -17.92 -4.08
C PRO A 208 -2.37 -18.13 -3.83
N TYR A 209 -2.90 -19.27 -4.24
CA TYR A 209 -4.28 -19.67 -3.94
C TYR A 209 -4.37 -20.68 -2.79
N TYR A 210 -3.24 -21.12 -2.28
CA TYR A 210 -3.14 -21.92 -1.08
C TYR A 210 -1.96 -21.45 -0.23
N ILE A 211 -2.18 -21.28 1.05
CA ILE A 211 -1.16 -20.97 2.05
C ILE A 211 -1.46 -21.84 3.26
N ASN A 212 -0.48 -22.61 3.72
CA ASN A 212 -0.67 -23.46 4.88
C ASN A 212 -0.83 -22.63 6.17
N ASN A 213 -1.38 -23.25 7.20
CA ASN A 213 -1.73 -22.55 8.44
C ASN A 213 -0.50 -22.01 9.19
N GLU A 214 0.65 -22.66 9.13
CA GLU A 214 1.88 -22.22 9.78
C GLU A 214 2.38 -20.91 9.15
N PHE A 215 2.47 -20.85 7.82
CA PHE A 215 2.78 -19.61 7.10
C PHE A 215 1.83 -18.49 7.41
N ARG A 216 0.52 -18.79 7.34
CA ARG A 216 -0.50 -17.79 7.64
C ARG A 216 -0.32 -17.24 9.05
N PHE A 217 -0.19 -18.12 10.03
CA PHE A 217 -0.07 -17.72 11.43
C PHE A 217 1.17 -16.86 11.68
N VAL A 218 2.33 -17.21 11.11
CA VAL A 218 3.56 -16.43 11.25
C VAL A 218 3.43 -15.08 10.56
N LEU A 219 3.01 -15.04 9.28
CA LEU A 219 2.90 -13.80 8.53
C LEU A 219 1.86 -12.84 9.11
N ASP A 220 0.70 -13.35 9.53
CA ASP A 220 -0.36 -12.51 10.13
C ASP A 220 0.16 -11.83 11.41
N ASN A 221 0.81 -12.56 12.32
CA ASN A 221 1.37 -11.99 13.54
C ASN A 221 2.52 -11.01 13.26
N LEU A 222 3.39 -11.35 12.31
CA LEU A 222 4.54 -10.52 11.97
C LEU A 222 4.10 -9.18 11.37
N VAL A 223 3.12 -9.22 10.45
CA VAL A 223 2.57 -8.01 9.84
C VAL A 223 1.76 -7.18 10.83
N ASP A 224 0.92 -7.80 11.66
CA ASP A 224 0.18 -7.06 12.70
C ASP A 224 1.14 -6.37 13.68
N THR A 225 2.24 -7.03 14.03
CA THR A 225 3.28 -6.45 14.89
C THR A 225 3.92 -5.22 14.23
N ILE A 226 4.32 -5.31 12.96
CA ILE A 226 4.96 -4.17 12.28
C ILE A 226 3.99 -3.04 12.00
N VAL A 227 2.73 -3.33 11.64
CA VAL A 227 1.69 -2.31 11.42
C VAL A 227 1.48 -1.50 12.71
N ALA A 228 1.18 -2.17 13.82
CA ALA A 228 0.92 -1.49 15.09
C ALA A 228 2.15 -0.72 15.60
N TYR A 229 3.35 -1.25 15.43
CA TYR A 229 4.58 -0.56 15.74
C TYR A 229 4.75 0.71 14.90
N ARG A 230 4.50 0.62 13.59
CA ARG A 230 4.65 1.75 12.65
C ARG A 230 3.57 2.81 12.86
N GLU A 231 2.33 2.45 13.13
CA GLU A 231 1.25 3.40 13.47
C GLU A 231 1.63 4.28 14.65
N LYS A 232 2.27 3.70 15.67
CA LYS A 232 2.70 4.43 16.87
C LYS A 232 3.96 5.27 16.64
N ASN A 233 4.85 4.84 15.75
CA ASN A 233 6.18 5.42 15.56
C ASN A 233 6.37 6.06 14.16
N CYS A 234 5.31 6.32 13.43
CA CYS A 234 5.37 6.87 12.06
C CYS A 234 6.07 8.25 11.98
N SER A 235 6.08 9.02 13.07
CA SER A 235 6.72 10.33 13.16
C SER A 235 8.25 10.29 13.38
N ILE A 236 8.84 9.11 13.65
CA ILE A 236 10.26 8.98 14.07
C ILE A 236 11.23 8.85 12.88
N GLY A 237 10.78 9.09 11.67
CA GLY A 237 11.62 9.02 10.47
C GLY A 237 11.13 8.03 9.41
N SER A 238 11.86 7.94 8.32
CA SER A 238 11.53 7.00 7.25
C SER A 238 11.72 5.56 7.73
N PHE A 239 10.99 4.63 7.12
CA PHE A 239 11.14 3.19 7.37
C PHE A 239 12.60 2.70 7.32
N LYS A 240 13.46 3.35 6.53
CA LYS A 240 14.89 3.04 6.40
C LYS A 240 15.72 3.42 7.62
N GLU A 241 15.31 4.43 8.36
CA GLU A 241 16.03 4.95 9.52
C GLU A 241 15.68 4.16 10.78
N ASP A 242 14.52 3.51 10.78
CA ASP A 242 14.08 2.63 11.86
C ASP A 242 14.64 1.21 11.66
N ARG A 243 15.76 0.92 12.34
CA ARG A 243 16.42 -0.40 12.26
C ARG A 243 15.51 -1.55 12.66
N LYS A 244 14.62 -1.36 13.65
CA LYS A 244 13.73 -2.42 14.10
C LYS A 244 12.71 -2.75 13.01
N ALA A 245 12.05 -1.73 12.46
CA ALA A 245 11.12 -1.90 11.35
C ALA A 245 11.80 -2.52 10.13
N TYR A 246 13.03 -2.12 9.82
CA TYR A 246 13.83 -2.70 8.73
C TYR A 246 14.03 -4.21 8.92
N TYR A 247 14.44 -4.67 10.11
CA TYR A 247 14.61 -6.09 10.37
C TYR A 247 13.30 -6.88 10.32
N PHE A 248 12.18 -6.28 10.76
CA PHE A 248 10.87 -6.91 10.57
C PHE A 248 10.52 -7.08 9.10
N GLN A 249 10.86 -6.10 8.26
CA GLN A 249 10.69 -6.23 6.80
C GLN A 249 11.57 -7.35 6.23
N GLU A 250 12.82 -7.49 6.70
CA GLU A 250 13.67 -8.59 6.27
C GLU A 250 13.07 -9.96 6.64
N LEU A 251 12.45 -10.09 7.82
CA LEU A 251 11.75 -11.32 8.21
C LEU A 251 10.55 -11.60 7.31
N ILE A 252 9.77 -10.57 6.98
CA ILE A 252 8.63 -10.67 6.06
C ILE A 252 9.12 -11.07 4.67
N ASP A 253 10.17 -10.43 4.16
CA ASP A 253 10.75 -10.77 2.86
C ASP A 253 11.24 -12.23 2.82
N MET A 254 11.88 -12.71 3.87
CA MET A 254 12.29 -14.12 3.98
C MET A 254 11.09 -15.09 3.95
N CYS A 255 10.01 -14.77 4.65
CA CYS A 255 8.77 -15.55 4.58
C CYS A 255 8.18 -15.53 3.16
N ILE A 256 8.16 -14.37 2.50
CA ILE A 256 7.69 -14.25 1.12
C ILE A 256 8.58 -15.06 0.16
N TYR A 257 9.90 -15.06 0.34
CA TYR A 257 10.79 -15.91 -0.47
C TYR A 257 10.52 -17.40 -0.25
N GLU A 258 10.33 -17.81 1.00
CA GLU A 258 9.98 -19.20 1.32
C GLU A 258 8.59 -19.56 0.74
N LEU A 259 7.63 -18.63 0.74
CA LEU A 259 6.32 -18.82 0.12
C LEU A 259 6.40 -18.99 -1.39
N TYR A 260 7.22 -18.22 -2.10
CA TYR A 260 7.30 -18.25 -3.57
C TYR A 260 8.37 -19.19 -4.13
N PHE A 261 9.37 -19.54 -3.35
CA PHE A 261 10.52 -20.38 -3.75
C PHE A 261 10.74 -21.53 -2.78
N ALA A 262 9.66 -22.16 -2.30
CA ALA A 262 9.67 -23.15 -1.22
C ALA A 262 10.71 -24.28 -1.44
N GLY A 263 10.72 -24.91 -2.63
CA GLY A 263 11.64 -25.97 -2.96
C GLY A 263 13.11 -25.52 -2.92
N HIS A 264 13.40 -24.31 -3.41
CA HIS A 264 14.74 -23.73 -3.38
C HIS A 264 15.17 -23.40 -1.94
N MET A 265 14.31 -22.76 -1.15
CA MET A 265 14.60 -22.41 0.24
C MET A 265 14.82 -23.64 1.11
N GLN A 266 14.01 -24.67 0.93
CA GLN A 266 14.17 -25.95 1.63
C GLN A 266 15.47 -26.66 1.24
N LYS A 267 15.76 -26.81 -0.05
CA LYS A 267 16.97 -27.50 -0.56
C LYS A 267 18.25 -26.85 -0.03
N ASN A 268 18.27 -25.54 0.15
CA ASN A 268 19.44 -24.78 0.60
C ASN A 268 19.44 -24.49 2.11
N ASN A 269 18.49 -25.04 2.86
CA ASN A 269 18.30 -24.82 4.29
C ASN A 269 18.19 -23.32 4.66
N LEU A 270 17.37 -22.57 3.90
CA LEU A 270 17.15 -21.13 4.06
C LEU A 270 15.75 -20.79 4.59
N GLY A 271 14.84 -21.77 4.73
CA GLY A 271 13.49 -21.55 5.25
C GLY A 271 13.50 -21.01 6.67
N VAL A 272 12.64 -20.05 6.97
CA VAL A 272 12.61 -19.34 8.28
C VAL A 272 11.30 -19.50 9.04
N VAL A 273 10.21 -19.85 8.38
CA VAL A 273 8.85 -19.83 8.97
C VAL A 273 8.77 -20.71 10.21
N HIS A 274 9.29 -21.93 10.15
CA HIS A 274 9.28 -22.84 11.31
C HIS A 274 10.05 -22.28 12.52
N GLU A 275 11.18 -21.61 12.30
CA GLU A 275 11.95 -21.00 13.38
C GLU A 275 11.27 -19.76 13.96
N LEU A 276 10.57 -19.00 13.10
CA LEU A 276 9.82 -17.81 13.51
C LEU A 276 8.64 -18.12 14.43
N MET A 277 8.13 -19.36 14.44
CA MET A 277 7.14 -19.80 15.43
C MET A 277 7.62 -19.67 16.88
N LYS A 278 8.93 -19.64 17.09
CA LYS A 278 9.58 -19.52 18.41
C LYS A 278 9.98 -18.08 18.75
N ALA A 279 9.77 -17.15 17.84
CA ALA A 279 10.20 -15.76 18.00
C ALA A 279 9.33 -15.01 19.03
N PRO A 280 9.87 -14.01 19.74
CA PRO A 280 9.14 -13.27 20.77
C PRO A 280 7.86 -12.56 20.28
N PHE A 281 7.80 -12.12 19.02
CA PHE A 281 6.58 -11.51 18.48
C PHE A 281 5.35 -12.44 18.48
N MET A 282 5.57 -13.75 18.58
CA MET A 282 4.51 -14.76 18.71
C MET A 282 3.93 -14.83 20.14
N ASN A 283 4.60 -14.27 21.14
CA ASN A 283 4.13 -14.26 22.52
C ASN A 283 2.97 -13.27 22.66
N LYS A 284 1.78 -13.78 23.05
CA LYS A 284 0.56 -12.98 23.22
C LYS A 284 0.56 -12.13 24.50
N GLU A 285 1.42 -12.46 25.46
CA GLU A 285 1.48 -11.77 26.76
C GLU A 285 2.31 -10.47 26.67
N LEU A 286 3.17 -10.34 25.66
CA LEU A 286 3.96 -9.14 25.43
C LEU A 286 3.13 -8.04 24.78
N ASP A 287 3.34 -6.82 25.20
CA ASP A 287 2.83 -5.67 24.47
C ASP A 287 3.59 -5.47 23.13
N MET A 288 3.13 -4.54 22.32
CA MET A 288 3.64 -4.39 20.96
C MET A 288 5.09 -3.90 20.91
N GLU A 289 5.47 -2.99 21.82
CA GLU A 289 6.84 -2.45 21.89
C GLU A 289 7.82 -3.51 22.37
N ASP A 290 7.41 -4.28 23.37
CA ASP A 290 8.19 -5.40 23.91
C ASP A 290 8.34 -6.51 22.86
N LYS A 291 7.27 -6.85 22.13
CA LYS A 291 7.36 -7.79 21.00
C LYS A 291 8.44 -7.37 20.00
N VAL A 292 8.45 -6.11 19.62
CA VAL A 292 9.45 -5.60 18.65
C VAL A 292 10.85 -5.58 19.26
N ALA A 293 11.00 -5.10 20.50
CA ALA A 293 12.29 -5.00 21.16
C ALA A 293 12.91 -6.37 21.43
N GLU A 294 12.11 -7.31 21.96
CA GLU A 294 12.58 -8.66 22.26
C GLU A 294 12.86 -9.47 20.99
N THR A 295 12.02 -9.33 19.94
CA THR A 295 12.28 -9.98 18.66
C THR A 295 13.56 -9.46 18.01
N TYR A 296 13.79 -8.15 18.05
CA TYR A 296 15.03 -7.57 17.57
C TYR A 296 16.25 -8.12 18.37
N SER A 297 16.16 -8.13 19.70
CA SER A 297 17.22 -8.67 20.56
C SER A 297 17.46 -10.17 20.32
N TRP A 298 16.39 -10.94 20.15
CA TRP A 298 16.47 -12.37 19.80
C TRP A 298 17.16 -12.58 18.46
N LEU A 299 16.82 -11.80 17.44
CA LEU A 299 17.41 -11.87 16.11
C LEU A 299 18.90 -11.49 16.12
N MET A 300 19.33 -10.57 17.01
CA MET A 300 20.71 -10.12 17.09
C MET A 300 21.66 -11.13 17.76
N LYS A 301 21.16 -12.20 18.37
CA LYS A 301 22.02 -13.26 18.93
C LYS A 301 22.85 -13.93 17.84
N SER A 302 24.11 -14.19 18.11
CA SER A 302 25.05 -14.76 17.14
C SER A 302 24.69 -16.18 16.69
N ASP A 303 24.03 -16.95 17.55
CA ASP A 303 23.54 -18.31 17.33
C ASP A 303 22.13 -18.37 16.75
N ASN A 304 21.49 -17.24 16.47
CA ASN A 304 20.14 -17.20 15.93
C ASN A 304 20.11 -17.75 14.49
N VAL A 305 19.37 -18.84 14.32
CA VAL A 305 19.27 -19.57 13.05
C VAL A 305 18.63 -18.70 11.94
N VAL A 306 17.61 -17.88 12.26
CA VAL A 306 16.95 -17.01 11.28
C VAL A 306 17.95 -15.97 10.75
N ARG A 307 18.68 -15.31 11.66
CA ARG A 307 19.73 -14.36 11.27
C ARG A 307 20.79 -15.00 10.39
N GLN A 308 21.26 -16.20 10.76
CA GLN A 308 22.26 -16.92 9.96
C GLN A 308 21.70 -17.23 8.55
N ARG A 309 20.43 -17.64 8.43
CA ARG A 309 19.78 -17.92 7.13
C ARG A 309 19.66 -16.66 6.28
N ILE A 310 19.32 -15.52 6.87
CA ILE A 310 19.32 -14.22 6.17
C ILE A 310 20.73 -13.90 5.62
N MET A 311 21.76 -14.01 6.45
CA MET A 311 23.15 -13.75 6.04
C MET A 311 23.66 -14.72 4.96
N LEU A 312 23.19 -15.97 4.98
CA LEU A 312 23.57 -16.99 4.01
C LEU A 312 22.79 -16.93 2.70
N LEU A 313 21.74 -16.10 2.63
CA LEU A 313 20.88 -16.02 1.46
C LEU A 313 21.67 -15.69 0.19
N ASP A 314 22.60 -14.75 0.25
CA ASP A 314 23.40 -14.34 -0.91
C ASP A 314 24.37 -15.39 -1.40
N THR A 315 24.85 -16.25 -0.51
CA THR A 315 25.86 -17.27 -0.84
C THR A 315 25.25 -18.62 -1.20
N ARG A 316 24.07 -18.93 -0.67
CA ARG A 316 23.41 -20.23 -0.85
C ARG A 316 22.22 -20.21 -1.78
N SER A 317 21.72 -19.02 -2.15
CA SER A 317 20.58 -18.92 -3.05
C SER A 317 20.98 -18.80 -4.52
N SER A 318 19.96 -18.93 -5.39
CA SER A 318 20.12 -18.65 -6.81
C SER A 318 20.47 -17.19 -7.06
N LEU A 319 21.14 -16.91 -8.19
CA LEU A 319 21.46 -15.53 -8.61
C LEU A 319 20.22 -14.62 -8.64
N ILE A 320 19.06 -15.16 -9.01
CA ILE A 320 17.81 -14.38 -9.07
C ILE A 320 17.36 -13.97 -7.66
N LEU A 321 17.35 -14.90 -6.71
CA LEU A 321 16.90 -14.62 -5.34
C LEU A 321 17.89 -13.68 -4.62
N SER A 322 19.20 -13.83 -4.83
CA SER A 322 20.20 -12.89 -4.36
C SER A 322 19.99 -11.48 -4.94
N ARG A 323 19.63 -11.36 -6.23
CA ARG A 323 19.29 -10.05 -6.84
C ARG A 323 18.04 -9.44 -6.26
N ILE A 324 17.02 -10.23 -5.93
CA ILE A 324 15.80 -9.76 -5.27
C ILE A 324 16.14 -9.23 -3.88
N HIS A 325 16.91 -10.01 -3.11
CA HIS A 325 17.28 -9.64 -1.75
C HIS A 325 18.11 -8.35 -1.72
N ASN A 326 19.05 -8.19 -2.62
CA ASN A 326 19.93 -7.02 -2.75
C ASN A 326 19.33 -5.90 -3.63
N PHE A 327 18.07 -5.97 -3.99
CA PHE A 327 17.44 -5.00 -4.87
C PHE A 327 17.52 -3.54 -4.38
N TYR A 328 17.74 -3.35 -3.11
CA TYR A 328 17.82 -2.06 -2.44
C TYR A 328 19.17 -1.38 -2.46
N PHE A 329 20.24 -2.12 -2.73
CA PHE A 329 21.62 -1.64 -2.53
C PHE A 329 22.28 -1.12 -3.81
N LYS A 330 21.48 -0.87 -4.83
CA LYS A 330 21.89 -0.19 -6.06
C LYS A 330 21.10 1.09 -6.28
#